data_16a7dc6034e7eec2d9eb9e0cf424a88a
#
_entry.id   16a7dc6034e7eec2d9eb9e0cf424a88a
#
_cell.length_a   1.000
_cell.length_b   1.000
_cell.length_c   1.000
_cell.angle_alpha   90.00
_cell.angle_beta   90.00
_cell.angle_gamma   90.00
#
_symmetry.space_group_name_H-M   'P 1'
#
loop_
_entity.id
_entity.type
_entity.pdbx_description
1 polymer ?
#
loop_
_entity_poly.entity_id
_entity_poly.type
_entity_poly.pdbx_seq_one_letter_code
_entity_poly.pdbx_strand_id
1 'polypeptide(L)'
;MAGPKMASAFSSNRNVIPGRCQVTVDCRLLPGQTEAEAEAVVLAWLGEGDYELEWPGGQGGTRSELGTPLWAAIEEFVSGLEPGARLAPICVAGFTDSHWLRETFGTVAYGFFPLKAMSADLAARLIHSADERIPVDDLELGVRFLRSVAVATLSP
;
A
#
# COMPACT_ATOMS: atom_id res chain seq x y z
N MET A 1 -3.92 9.05 1.52
CA MET A 1 -3.26 9.93 0.53
C MET A 1 -1.95 10.39 1.11
N ALA A 2 -0.82 9.86 0.65
CA ALA A 2 0.48 10.43 0.94
C ALA A 2 0.57 11.75 0.16
N GLY A 3 0.67 12.88 0.86
CA GLY A 3 0.85 14.18 0.23
C GLY A 3 2.20 14.26 -0.50
N PRO A 4 2.33 15.15 -1.49
CA PRO A 4 3.55 15.31 -2.25
C PRO A 4 4.70 15.66 -1.29
N LYS A 5 5.81 14.92 -1.37
CA LYS A 5 7.04 15.30 -0.69
C LYS A 5 7.57 16.56 -1.34
N MET A 6 7.78 17.57 -0.51
CA MET A 6 8.08 18.94 -0.92
C MET A 6 9.36 19.08 -1.75
N ALA A 7 9.26 20.01 -2.70
CA ALA A 7 10.35 20.56 -3.49
C ALA A 7 11.50 21.07 -2.63
N SER A 8 12.72 20.77 -3.02
CA SER A 8 13.89 21.49 -2.55
C SER A 8 14.33 22.50 -3.62
N ALA A 9 14.07 23.78 -3.37
CA ALA A 9 14.71 24.84 -4.15
C ALA A 9 16.11 25.08 -3.58
N PHE A 10 17.16 24.79 -4.34
CA PHE A 10 18.52 25.07 -3.93
C PHE A 10 18.94 26.47 -4.36
N SER A 11 18.79 27.44 -3.45
CA SER A 11 19.57 28.66 -3.49
C SER A 11 20.35 28.77 -2.19
N SER A 12 21.67 28.91 -2.29
CA SER A 12 22.54 29.16 -1.12
C SER A 12 22.37 30.59 -0.57
N ASN A 13 21.68 31.47 -1.27
CA ASN A 13 21.46 32.87 -0.90
C ASN A 13 19.97 33.16 -0.70
N ARG A 14 19.61 33.67 0.47
CA ARG A 14 18.21 33.93 0.86
C ARG A 14 17.46 34.97 -0.01
N ASN A 15 18.18 35.78 -0.77
CA ASN A 15 17.61 36.87 -1.57
C ASN A 15 17.70 36.64 -3.09
N VAL A 16 17.97 35.39 -3.51
CA VAL A 16 18.09 35.07 -4.93
C VAL A 16 16.96 34.08 -5.29
N ILE A 17 16.19 34.46 -6.30
CA ILE A 17 15.22 33.56 -6.90
C ILE A 17 15.99 32.49 -7.70
N PRO A 18 15.87 31.21 -7.41
CA PRO A 18 16.59 30.18 -8.15
C PRO A 18 16.11 30.14 -9.61
N GLY A 19 17.05 30.02 -10.55
CA GLY A 19 16.72 29.87 -11.98
C GLY A 19 16.14 28.53 -12.35
N ARG A 20 16.23 27.52 -11.44
CA ARG A 20 15.67 26.18 -11.60
C ARG A 20 15.10 25.69 -10.27
N CYS A 21 13.94 25.07 -10.32
CA CYS A 21 13.30 24.40 -9.20
C CYS A 21 12.98 22.97 -9.60
N GLN A 22 13.30 22.00 -8.75
CA GLN A 22 12.96 20.59 -8.99
C GLN A 22 11.96 20.13 -7.95
N VAL A 23 10.91 19.45 -8.41
CA VAL A 23 9.87 18.84 -7.58
C VAL A 23 9.86 17.34 -7.84
N THR A 24 10.02 16.54 -6.80
CA THR A 24 9.84 15.09 -6.90
C THR A 24 8.47 14.71 -6.35
N VAL A 25 7.70 13.99 -7.15
CA VAL A 25 6.36 13.52 -6.77
C VAL A 25 6.35 11.99 -6.74
N ASP A 26 5.93 11.40 -5.61
CA ASP A 26 5.69 9.97 -5.50
C ASP A 26 4.26 9.67 -5.96
N CYS A 27 4.11 9.08 -7.15
CA CYS A 27 2.84 8.69 -7.72
C CYS A 27 2.54 7.23 -7.42
N ARG A 28 1.41 6.95 -6.77
CA ARG A 28 0.95 5.60 -6.49
C ARG A 28 -0.15 5.21 -7.46
N LEU A 29 0.16 4.24 -8.33
CA LEU A 29 -0.76 3.77 -9.36
C LEU A 29 -1.73 2.72 -8.79
N LEU A 30 -2.98 2.77 -9.25
CA LEU A 30 -3.95 1.73 -8.94
C LEU A 30 -3.63 0.44 -9.72
N PRO A 31 -4.03 -0.72 -9.21
CA PRO A 31 -3.89 -1.97 -9.96
C PRO A 31 -4.54 -1.89 -11.34
N GLY A 32 -3.75 -2.15 -12.39
CA GLY A 32 -4.18 -2.07 -13.79
C GLY A 32 -4.02 -0.70 -14.43
N GLN A 33 -3.62 0.32 -13.70
CA GLN A 33 -3.26 1.63 -14.24
C GLN A 33 -1.81 1.60 -14.75
N THR A 34 -1.59 2.13 -15.94
CA THR A 34 -0.28 2.21 -16.58
C THR A 34 0.44 3.52 -16.24
N GLU A 35 1.77 3.51 -16.36
CA GLU A 35 2.58 4.72 -16.23
C GLU A 35 2.20 5.79 -17.27
N ALA A 36 1.95 5.38 -18.51
CA ALA A 36 1.56 6.29 -19.57
C ALA A 36 0.23 7.01 -19.28
N GLU A 37 -0.74 6.30 -18.68
CA GLU A 37 -1.99 6.94 -18.22
C GLU A 37 -1.75 7.92 -17.09
N ALA A 38 -0.88 7.59 -16.15
CA ALA A 38 -0.54 8.49 -15.04
C ALA A 38 0.23 9.72 -15.52
N GLU A 39 1.21 9.54 -16.42
CA GLU A 39 1.94 10.64 -17.04
C GLU A 39 1.01 11.59 -17.81
N ALA A 40 0.07 11.04 -18.59
CA ALA A 40 -0.92 11.84 -19.29
C ALA A 40 -1.79 12.69 -18.34
N VAL A 41 -2.16 12.15 -17.17
CA VAL A 41 -2.90 12.91 -16.15
C VAL A 41 -2.04 14.02 -15.56
N VAL A 42 -0.76 13.75 -15.27
CA VAL A 42 0.16 14.76 -14.74
C VAL A 42 0.38 15.88 -15.75
N LEU A 43 0.62 15.55 -17.01
CA LEU A 43 0.76 16.52 -18.09
C LEU A 43 -0.49 17.38 -18.26
N ALA A 44 -1.67 16.77 -18.18
CA ALA A 44 -2.94 17.50 -18.25
C ALA A 44 -3.13 18.47 -17.09
N TRP A 45 -2.64 18.16 -15.88
CA TRP A 45 -2.69 19.06 -14.74
C TRP A 45 -1.65 20.19 -14.81
N LEU A 46 -0.46 19.91 -15.32
CA LEU A 46 0.59 20.90 -15.46
C LEU A 46 0.25 21.93 -16.57
N GLY A 47 -0.44 21.48 -17.62
CA GLY A 47 -0.74 22.33 -18.76
C GLY A 47 0.52 22.73 -19.55
N GLU A 48 0.44 23.84 -20.31
CA GLU A 48 1.58 24.40 -21.02
C GLU A 48 2.45 25.25 -20.08
N GLY A 49 3.77 25.09 -20.16
CA GLY A 49 4.70 25.83 -19.32
C GLY A 49 6.16 25.50 -19.62
N ASP A 50 7.06 26.26 -19.02
CA ASP A 50 8.51 26.05 -19.11
C ASP A 50 8.94 25.04 -18.01
N TYR A 51 8.72 23.75 -18.27
CA TYR A 51 9.13 22.65 -17.39
C TYR A 51 9.63 21.45 -18.20
N GLU A 52 10.44 20.65 -17.55
CA GLU A 52 10.84 19.33 -18.02
C GLU A 52 10.20 18.29 -17.08
N LEU A 53 9.49 17.31 -17.63
CA LEU A 53 8.96 16.17 -16.86
C LEU A 53 9.86 14.97 -17.09
N GLU A 54 10.46 14.48 -16.02
CA GLU A 54 11.20 13.21 -16.01
C GLU A 54 10.32 12.13 -15.36
N TRP A 55 10.09 11.05 -16.09
CA TRP A 55 9.39 9.87 -15.58
C TRP A 55 10.38 8.69 -15.52
N PRO A 56 11.02 8.46 -14.37
CA PRO A 56 12.13 7.50 -14.29
C PRO A 56 11.69 6.03 -14.41
N GLY A 57 10.41 5.80 -14.63
CA GLY A 57 9.80 4.48 -14.56
C GLY A 57 9.42 4.11 -13.13
N GLY A 58 8.60 3.09 -13.00
CA GLY A 58 8.12 2.64 -11.70
C GLY A 58 7.56 1.23 -11.78
N GLN A 59 6.94 0.84 -10.69
CA GLN A 59 6.27 -0.44 -10.56
C GLN A 59 4.77 -0.18 -10.50
N GLY A 60 4.05 -0.78 -11.43
CA GLY A 60 2.59 -0.72 -11.47
C GLY A 60 1.94 -1.32 -10.22
N GLY A 61 0.70 -0.97 -9.97
CA GLY A 61 -0.09 -1.58 -8.90
C GLY A 61 -0.46 -3.02 -9.25
N THR A 62 -0.31 -3.95 -8.30
CA THR A 62 -0.73 -5.35 -8.44
C THR A 62 -1.87 -5.68 -7.48
N ARG A 63 -2.67 -6.69 -7.82
CA ARG A 63 -3.73 -7.22 -6.96
C ARG A 63 -3.81 -8.73 -7.07
N SER A 64 -4.30 -9.37 -6.03
CA SER A 64 -4.76 -10.76 -6.09
C SER A 64 -6.26 -10.81 -6.34
N GLU A 65 -6.72 -11.85 -7.01
CA GLU A 65 -8.14 -12.11 -7.21
C GLU A 65 -8.84 -12.42 -5.89
N LEU A 66 -10.12 -12.10 -5.80
CA LEU A 66 -10.97 -12.43 -4.66
C LEU A 66 -11.58 -13.83 -4.83
N GLY A 67 -12.10 -14.41 -3.76
CA GLY A 67 -12.76 -15.70 -3.81
C GLY A 67 -11.82 -16.90 -3.94
N THR A 68 -10.54 -16.73 -3.64
CA THR A 68 -9.55 -17.82 -3.61
C THR A 68 -9.70 -18.65 -2.32
N PRO A 69 -9.10 -19.87 -2.25
CA PRO A 69 -9.07 -20.65 -1.02
C PRO A 69 -8.49 -19.86 0.18
N LEU A 70 -7.46 -19.04 -0.06
CA LEU A 70 -6.90 -18.16 0.97
C LEU A 70 -7.92 -17.11 1.45
N TRP A 71 -8.68 -16.51 0.53
CA TRP A 71 -9.77 -15.59 0.89
C TRP A 71 -10.82 -16.27 1.77
N ALA A 72 -11.27 -17.46 1.37
CA ALA A 72 -12.25 -18.23 2.12
C ALA A 72 -11.76 -18.58 3.54
N ALA A 73 -10.50 -18.99 3.68
CA ALA A 73 -9.90 -19.27 4.98
C ALA A 73 -9.84 -18.03 5.90
N ILE A 74 -9.54 -16.86 5.34
CA ILE A 74 -9.56 -15.60 6.08
C ILE A 74 -11.00 -15.25 6.50
N GLU A 75 -11.97 -15.39 5.61
CA GLU A 75 -13.37 -15.10 5.86
C GLU A 75 -13.96 -16.02 6.95
N GLU A 76 -13.63 -17.31 6.92
CA GLU A 76 -14.00 -18.27 7.95
C GLU A 76 -13.43 -17.87 9.32
N PHE A 77 -12.15 -17.53 9.38
CA PHE A 77 -11.52 -17.09 10.63
C PHE A 77 -12.19 -15.82 11.18
N VAL A 78 -12.44 -14.82 10.34
CA VAL A 78 -13.06 -13.55 10.74
C VAL A 78 -14.50 -13.78 11.21
N SER A 79 -15.28 -14.60 10.51
CA SER A 79 -16.65 -14.94 10.89
C SER A 79 -16.73 -15.67 12.23
N GLY A 80 -15.70 -16.47 12.55
CA GLY A 80 -15.56 -17.14 13.86
C GLY A 80 -15.23 -16.18 15.00
N LEU A 81 -14.56 -15.07 14.70
CA LEU A 81 -14.25 -14.02 15.68
C LEU A 81 -15.44 -13.10 15.94
N GLU A 82 -16.15 -12.72 14.89
CA GLU A 82 -17.24 -11.76 14.93
C GLU A 82 -18.34 -12.19 13.95
N PRO A 83 -19.40 -12.84 14.46
CA PRO A 83 -20.50 -13.29 13.62
C PRO A 83 -21.14 -12.13 12.84
N GLY A 84 -21.23 -12.29 11.53
CA GLY A 84 -21.76 -11.28 10.62
C GLY A 84 -20.75 -10.29 10.07
N ALA A 85 -19.49 -10.33 10.50
CA ALA A 85 -18.41 -9.58 9.87
C ALA A 85 -18.18 -10.07 8.42
N ARG A 86 -17.82 -9.13 7.56
CA ARG A 86 -17.53 -9.41 6.15
C ARG A 86 -16.18 -8.85 5.76
N LEU A 87 -15.47 -9.56 4.90
CA LEU A 87 -14.25 -9.06 4.28
C LEU A 87 -14.59 -8.08 3.15
N ALA A 88 -13.83 -7.01 3.06
CA ALA A 88 -13.85 -6.09 1.94
C ALA A 88 -12.41 -5.87 1.44
N PRO A 89 -12.18 -5.85 0.12
CA PRO A 89 -10.88 -5.49 -0.41
C PRO A 89 -10.61 -4.01 -0.21
N ILE A 90 -9.36 -3.70 0.14
CA ILE A 90 -8.87 -2.31 0.20
C ILE A 90 -7.64 -2.18 -0.70
N CYS A 91 -7.45 -0.98 -1.25
CA CYS A 91 -6.23 -0.64 -1.94
C CYS A 91 -5.31 0.10 -0.96
N VAL A 92 -4.13 -0.46 -0.73
CA VAL A 92 -3.11 0.16 0.11
C VAL A 92 -2.13 0.90 -0.78
N ALA A 93 -1.89 2.18 -0.49
CA ALA A 93 -0.94 3.01 -1.21
C ALA A 93 0.54 2.66 -0.89
N GLY A 94 0.78 1.68 -0.03
CA GLY A 94 2.11 1.16 0.29
C GLY A 94 2.61 0.16 -0.74
N PHE A 95 3.92 -0.08 -0.74
CA PHE A 95 4.56 -1.13 -1.51
C PHE A 95 4.96 -2.29 -0.58
N THR A 96 4.78 -3.52 -1.04
CA THR A 96 5.16 -4.73 -0.30
C THR A 96 5.77 -5.76 -1.24
N ASP A 97 6.52 -6.72 -0.70
CA ASP A 97 7.10 -7.84 -1.45
C ASP A 97 6.05 -8.69 -2.18
N SER A 98 4.78 -8.58 -1.79
CA SER A 98 3.66 -9.21 -2.49
C SER A 98 3.57 -8.81 -3.96
N HIS A 99 4.06 -7.62 -4.33
CA HIS A 99 4.17 -7.20 -5.72
C HIS A 99 5.03 -8.20 -6.50
N TRP A 100 6.26 -8.44 -6.06
CA TRP A 100 7.19 -9.33 -6.73
C TRP A 100 6.73 -10.79 -6.75
N LEU A 101 6.12 -11.24 -5.67
CA LEU A 101 5.56 -12.59 -5.60
C LEU A 101 4.41 -12.80 -6.61
N ARG A 102 3.57 -11.77 -6.80
CA ARG A 102 2.50 -11.83 -7.80
C ARG A 102 3.05 -11.80 -9.22
N GLU A 103 3.94 -10.86 -9.51
CA GLU A 103 4.51 -10.70 -10.87
C GLU A 103 5.34 -11.90 -11.30
N THR A 104 6.15 -12.46 -10.38
CA THR A 104 7.08 -13.52 -10.72
C THR A 104 6.45 -14.91 -10.69
N PHE A 105 5.57 -15.16 -9.71
CA PHE A 105 5.06 -16.51 -9.42
C PHE A 105 3.55 -16.63 -9.54
N GLY A 106 2.82 -15.56 -9.82
CA GLY A 106 1.36 -15.57 -9.79
C GLY A 106 0.77 -15.85 -8.39
N THR A 107 1.53 -15.54 -7.34
CA THR A 107 1.13 -15.85 -5.97
C THR A 107 -0.10 -15.06 -5.54
N VAL A 108 -1.06 -15.73 -4.92
CA VAL A 108 -2.14 -15.06 -4.20
C VAL A 108 -1.59 -14.52 -2.88
N ALA A 109 -1.65 -13.21 -2.69
CA ALA A 109 -1.16 -12.55 -1.48
C ALA A 109 -2.12 -11.43 -1.05
N TYR A 110 -2.60 -11.49 0.19
CA TYR A 110 -3.42 -10.46 0.81
C TYR A 110 -2.69 -9.87 2.02
N GLY A 111 -2.67 -8.53 2.09
CA GLY A 111 -2.13 -7.81 3.24
C GLY A 111 -3.16 -7.73 4.36
N PHE A 112 -3.44 -8.86 5.01
CA PHE A 112 -4.41 -8.95 6.09
C PHE A 112 -3.73 -9.37 7.40
N PHE A 113 -4.01 -8.61 8.46
CA PHE A 113 -3.66 -8.96 9.83
C PHE A 113 -4.80 -8.53 10.75
N PRO A 114 -5.35 -9.43 11.59
CA PRO A 114 -6.47 -9.09 12.48
C PRO A 114 -6.00 -8.21 13.64
N LEU A 115 -6.70 -7.10 13.84
CA LEU A 115 -6.53 -6.21 14.99
C LEU A 115 -7.87 -6.09 15.71
N LYS A 116 -7.85 -6.17 17.04
CA LYS A 116 -9.03 -6.02 17.89
C LYS A 116 -8.80 -5.05 19.05
N ALA A 117 -7.64 -5.10 19.68
CA ALA A 117 -7.27 -4.22 20.77
C ALA A 117 -6.76 -2.84 20.26
N MET A 118 -6.07 -2.81 19.11
CA MET A 118 -5.61 -1.58 18.48
C MET A 118 -6.57 -1.18 17.35
N SER A 119 -6.93 0.11 17.30
CA SER A 119 -7.70 0.64 16.18
C SER A 119 -6.87 0.70 14.90
N ALA A 120 -7.51 0.51 13.74
CA ALA A 120 -6.85 0.58 12.44
C ALA A 120 -6.18 1.95 12.18
N ASP A 121 -6.79 3.04 12.62
CA ASP A 121 -6.22 4.40 12.52
C ASP A 121 -4.92 4.55 13.33
N LEU A 122 -4.87 3.98 14.53
CA LEU A 122 -3.67 4.01 15.35
C LEU A 122 -2.58 3.15 14.72
N ALA A 123 -2.90 1.94 14.28
CA ALA A 123 -1.98 1.04 13.59
C ALA A 123 -1.36 1.74 12.36
N ALA A 124 -2.19 2.34 11.49
CA ALA A 124 -1.73 3.04 10.29
C ALA A 124 -0.78 4.22 10.59
N ARG A 125 -0.97 4.92 11.72
CA ARG A 125 -0.08 6.02 12.15
C ARG A 125 1.23 5.54 12.76
N LEU A 126 1.23 4.34 13.32
CA LEU A 126 2.40 3.78 14.02
C LEU A 126 3.36 3.07 13.06
N ILE A 127 2.88 2.59 11.92
CA ILE A 127 3.72 1.93 10.90
C ILE A 127 4.88 2.85 10.52
N HIS A 128 6.10 2.33 10.63
CA HIS A 128 7.36 3.04 10.37
C HIS A 128 7.62 4.25 11.28
N SER A 129 6.95 4.36 12.40
CA SER A 129 7.22 5.39 13.40
C SER A 129 8.20 4.89 14.47
N ALA A 130 8.79 5.84 15.23
CA ALA A 130 9.64 5.50 16.38
C ALA A 130 8.88 4.78 17.50
N ASP A 131 7.55 4.93 17.55
CA ASP A 131 6.65 4.34 18.55
C ASP A 131 5.90 3.12 18.01
N GLU A 132 6.36 2.52 16.90
CA GLU A 132 5.72 1.35 16.32
C GLU A 132 5.60 0.22 17.34
N ARG A 133 4.39 -0.25 17.54
CA ARG A 133 4.06 -1.27 18.53
C ARG A 133 2.78 -2.00 18.18
N ILE A 134 2.62 -3.18 18.74
CA ILE A 134 1.38 -3.97 18.68
C ILE A 134 1.00 -4.42 20.09
N PRO A 135 -0.28 -4.40 20.47
CA PRO A 135 -0.76 -5.04 21.69
C PRO A 135 -0.47 -6.55 21.69
N VAL A 136 -0.13 -7.09 22.86
CA VAL A 136 0.13 -8.54 22.99
C VAL A 136 -1.09 -9.37 22.59
N ASP A 137 -2.29 -8.92 22.92
CA ASP A 137 -3.54 -9.59 22.56
C ASP A 137 -3.74 -9.67 21.04
N ASP A 138 -3.38 -8.60 20.30
CA ASP A 138 -3.44 -8.58 18.83
C ASP A 138 -2.34 -9.46 18.22
N LEU A 139 -1.17 -9.53 18.84
CA LEU A 139 -0.11 -10.43 18.40
C LEU A 139 -0.54 -11.90 18.58
N GLU A 140 -1.12 -12.25 19.73
CA GLU A 140 -1.66 -13.59 19.97
C GLU A 140 -2.78 -13.94 18.97
N LEU A 141 -3.69 -13.00 18.71
CA LEU A 141 -4.73 -13.13 17.70
C LEU A 141 -4.13 -13.39 16.31
N GLY A 142 -3.08 -12.65 15.94
CA GLY A 142 -2.35 -12.82 14.68
C GLY A 142 -1.71 -14.21 14.56
N VAL A 143 -1.11 -14.72 15.62
CA VAL A 143 -0.53 -16.09 15.65
C VAL A 143 -1.62 -17.15 15.43
N ARG A 144 -2.75 -17.04 16.10
CA ARG A 144 -3.91 -17.94 15.90
C ARG A 144 -4.43 -17.86 14.48
N PHE A 145 -4.54 -16.66 13.94
CA PHE A 145 -4.95 -16.40 12.55
C PHE A 145 -4.02 -17.11 11.56
N LEU A 146 -2.73 -16.83 11.62
CA LEU A 146 -1.75 -17.41 10.69
C LEU A 146 -1.75 -18.93 10.75
N ARG A 147 -1.84 -19.52 11.97
CA ARG A 147 -1.95 -20.96 12.14
C ARG A 147 -3.23 -21.52 11.50
N SER A 148 -4.37 -20.87 11.74
CA SER A 148 -5.67 -21.33 11.20
C SER A 148 -5.67 -21.32 9.68
N VAL A 149 -5.22 -20.21 9.08
CA VAL A 149 -5.16 -20.07 7.63
C VAL A 149 -4.17 -21.04 7.01
N ALA A 150 -2.99 -21.22 7.61
CA ALA A 150 -2.01 -22.18 7.12
C ALA A 150 -2.56 -23.62 7.14
N VAL A 151 -3.23 -24.01 8.20
CA VAL A 151 -3.88 -25.35 8.27
C VAL A 151 -4.97 -25.49 7.21
N ALA A 152 -5.83 -24.49 7.04
CA ALA A 152 -6.92 -24.53 6.08
C ALA A 152 -6.45 -24.57 4.61
N THR A 153 -5.28 -23.97 4.31
CA THR A 153 -4.78 -23.87 2.93
C THR A 153 -3.75 -24.94 2.56
N LEU A 154 -3.07 -25.53 3.54
CA LEU A 154 -1.98 -26.49 3.32
C LEU A 154 -2.33 -27.92 3.71
N SER A 155 -3.45 -28.14 4.40
CA SER A 155 -3.91 -29.51 4.69
C SER A 155 -4.51 -30.13 3.43
N PRO A 156 -4.17 -31.40 3.16
CA PRO A 156 -4.68 -32.15 1.99
C PRO A 156 -6.19 -32.38 2.07
#